data_f1a2b6c4bc34fa220a1ba5d45971fdfb
#
_entry.id   f1a2b6c4bc34fa220a1ba5d45971fdfb
#
_cell.length_a   1.000
_cell.length_b   1.000
_cell.length_c   1.000
_cell.angle_alpha   90.00
_cell.angle_beta   90.00
_cell.angle_gamma   90.00
#
_symmetry.space_group_name_H-M   'P 1'
#
loop_
_entity.id
_entity.type
_entity.pdbx_description
1 polymer ?
#
loop_
_entity_poly.entity_id
_entity_poly.type
_entity_poly.pdbx_seq_one_letter_code
_entity_poly.pdbx_strand_id
1 'polypeptide(L)'
;MNMRIHHVWYKTSWYHPHMNKIYIKDRFNDSPVAVYRLRVIEFSNQYGTQPTIDAFKISKRTLYRWKKRYISSKRDANSLIPISKRPKKVRTMLVHINVVNEIRRIRYMYGCIGKRKIKVLLDEYCIRSNYPCISISTIGKVIKRYNMISLNKRIYHNPNTKRRIRTKVSRVKYSPKSSTQGYVEIDTIQRFVDGIRMYIFNAVDINTRFQFSYGYTSSNTKNSIDFVKKLEEVYPIKGGIHTVQTDNGSEYLGEFSKHLKLRGISHKYIYPRCPRINGCVERSNRTLQEEYVYRNEGLVNVSMERFNKGLMEYLIWFNTKRPHESLGDISPIEYMLRFNPECHMYVTCTCT
;
A
#
# COMPACT_ATOMS: atom_id res chain seq x y z
N MET A 1 24.78 -5.93 -37.47
CA MET A 1 23.45 -6.47 -37.80
C MET A 1 23.00 -7.69 -36.96
N ASN A 2 23.79 -8.14 -35.97
CA ASN A 2 23.54 -9.38 -35.24
C ASN A 2 22.94 -9.23 -33.83
N MET A 3 22.83 -8.02 -33.31
CA MET A 3 22.25 -7.84 -31.93
C MET A 3 20.71 -7.86 -31.89
N ARG A 4 20.00 -7.54 -32.95
CA ARG A 4 18.51 -7.57 -32.97
C ARG A 4 17.93 -8.98 -33.02
N ILE A 5 18.66 -9.95 -33.59
CA ILE A 5 18.23 -11.35 -33.68
C ILE A 5 18.26 -12.03 -32.32
N HIS A 6 19.25 -11.72 -31.47
CA HIS A 6 19.34 -12.27 -30.12
C HIS A 6 18.18 -11.85 -29.21
N HIS A 7 17.67 -10.61 -29.32
CA HIS A 7 16.58 -10.13 -28.49
C HIS A 7 15.20 -10.71 -28.86
N VAL A 8 15.00 -11.06 -30.13
CA VAL A 8 13.75 -11.70 -30.59
C VAL A 8 13.75 -13.18 -30.20
N TRP A 9 14.91 -13.83 -30.24
CA TRP A 9 15.05 -15.23 -29.81
C TRP A 9 14.79 -15.45 -28.31
N TYR A 10 15.16 -14.50 -27.44
CA TYR A 10 14.87 -14.56 -26.01
C TYR A 10 13.39 -14.53 -25.66
N LYS A 11 12.55 -13.99 -26.55
CA LYS A 11 11.10 -13.91 -26.32
C LYS A 11 10.30 -15.11 -26.84
N THR A 12 10.85 -15.87 -27.77
CA THR A 12 10.11 -16.93 -28.48
C THR A 12 10.71 -18.33 -28.32
N SER A 13 11.94 -18.45 -27.89
CA SER A 13 12.62 -19.73 -27.76
C SER A 13 12.28 -20.45 -26.46
N TRP A 14 11.24 -21.23 -26.50
CA TRP A 14 10.83 -22.13 -25.43
C TRP A 14 11.65 -23.42 -25.33
N TYR A 15 12.54 -23.70 -26.29
CA TYR A 15 13.20 -25.00 -26.43
C TYR A 15 14.63 -24.93 -26.94
N HIS A 16 15.54 -24.32 -26.19
CA HIS A 16 16.96 -24.54 -26.45
C HIS A 16 17.57 -25.41 -25.33
N PRO A 17 18.02 -26.66 -25.60
CA PRO A 17 18.55 -27.59 -24.59
C PRO A 17 19.72 -27.02 -23.77
N HIS A 18 20.52 -26.14 -24.39
CA HIS A 18 21.64 -25.48 -23.72
C HIS A 18 21.20 -24.35 -22.76
N MET A 19 20.13 -23.61 -23.08
CA MET A 19 19.58 -22.57 -22.22
C MET A 19 18.97 -23.16 -20.94
N ASN A 20 18.36 -24.34 -21.03
CA ASN A 20 17.83 -25.04 -19.83
C ASN A 20 18.92 -25.43 -18.84
N LYS A 21 20.12 -25.81 -19.30
CA LYS A 21 21.25 -26.14 -18.42
C LYS A 21 21.81 -24.90 -17.71
N ILE A 22 21.93 -23.78 -18.40
CA ILE A 22 22.40 -22.50 -17.83
C ILE A 22 21.36 -21.98 -16.81
N TYR A 23 20.06 -22.02 -17.17
CA TYR A 23 18.98 -21.58 -16.30
C TYR A 23 18.81 -22.45 -15.02
N ILE A 24 19.13 -23.75 -15.11
CA ILE A 24 19.13 -24.65 -13.99
C ILE A 24 20.30 -24.36 -13.03
N LYS A 25 21.46 -23.98 -13.58
CA LYS A 25 22.65 -23.67 -12.80
C LYS A 25 22.49 -22.39 -11.99
N ASP A 26 21.84 -21.39 -12.56
CA ASP A 26 21.55 -20.10 -11.89
C ASP A 26 20.46 -20.22 -10.84
N ARG A 27 19.51 -21.17 -11.00
CA ARG A 27 18.43 -21.40 -10.04
C ARG A 27 18.89 -21.72 -8.63
N PHE A 28 20.03 -22.38 -8.47
CA PHE A 28 20.57 -22.70 -7.15
C PHE A 28 21.04 -21.43 -6.43
N ASN A 29 21.81 -20.58 -7.12
CA ASN A 29 22.34 -19.34 -6.56
C ASN A 29 21.23 -18.33 -6.23
N ASP A 30 20.14 -18.35 -7.00
CA ASP A 30 18.94 -17.53 -6.78
C ASP A 30 18.06 -18.04 -5.62
N SER A 31 18.34 -19.21 -5.07
CA SER A 31 17.54 -19.82 -4.00
C SER A 31 18.28 -19.80 -2.65
N PRO A 32 18.05 -18.76 -1.81
CA PRO A 32 18.69 -18.68 -0.49
C PRO A 32 18.38 -19.90 0.39
N VAL A 33 17.23 -20.56 0.17
CA VAL A 33 16.86 -21.77 0.89
C VAL A 33 17.71 -22.97 0.47
N ALA A 34 18.06 -23.08 -0.82
CA ALA A 34 18.90 -24.18 -1.31
C ALA A 34 20.35 -24.00 -0.83
N VAL A 35 20.88 -22.79 -0.88
CA VAL A 35 22.20 -22.43 -0.36
C VAL A 35 22.29 -22.74 1.15
N TYR A 36 21.28 -22.31 1.91
CA TYR A 36 21.20 -22.64 3.34
C TYR A 36 21.22 -24.15 3.60
N ARG A 37 20.45 -24.94 2.85
CA ARG A 37 20.41 -26.40 3.02
C ARG A 37 21.75 -27.07 2.70
N LEU A 38 22.45 -26.60 1.67
CA LEU A 38 23.78 -27.10 1.33
C LEU A 38 24.77 -26.82 2.45
N ARG A 39 24.80 -25.56 2.96
CA ARG A 39 25.66 -25.17 4.09
C ARG A 39 25.42 -26.04 5.33
N VAL A 40 24.17 -26.36 5.64
CA VAL A 40 23.81 -27.25 6.76
C VAL A 40 24.32 -28.66 6.54
N ILE A 41 24.26 -29.20 5.30
CA ILE A 41 24.78 -30.53 4.96
C ILE A 41 26.30 -30.55 5.08
N GLU A 42 27.01 -29.56 4.57
CA GLU A 42 28.47 -29.40 4.66
C GLU A 42 28.92 -29.34 6.11
N PHE A 43 28.30 -28.50 6.92
CA PHE A 43 28.54 -28.42 8.35
C PHE A 43 28.36 -29.77 9.05
N SER A 44 27.28 -30.47 8.70
CA SER A 44 27.04 -31.80 9.27
C SER A 44 28.04 -32.86 8.83
N ASN A 45 28.67 -32.72 7.69
CA ASN A 45 29.75 -33.62 7.25
C ASN A 45 31.06 -33.35 7.98
N GLN A 46 31.28 -32.12 8.41
CA GLN A 46 32.49 -31.69 9.11
C GLN A 46 32.40 -31.93 10.63
N TYR A 47 31.28 -31.59 11.25
CA TYR A 47 31.13 -31.56 12.71
C TYR A 47 30.18 -32.62 13.28
N GLY A 48 29.57 -33.41 12.42
CA GLY A 48 28.63 -34.45 12.85
C GLY A 48 27.17 -33.98 12.98
N THR A 49 26.31 -34.95 13.33
CA THR A 49 24.84 -34.73 13.29
C THR A 49 24.34 -33.90 14.47
N GLN A 50 24.81 -34.21 15.69
CA GLN A 50 24.28 -33.55 16.89
C GLN A 50 24.63 -32.03 16.93
N PRO A 51 25.91 -31.64 16.72
CA PRO A 51 26.29 -30.23 16.68
C PRO A 51 25.52 -29.44 15.59
N THR A 52 25.18 -30.11 14.47
CA THR A 52 24.41 -29.45 13.40
C THR A 52 22.96 -29.21 13.83
N ILE A 53 22.33 -30.15 14.52
CA ILE A 53 20.96 -30.00 15.02
C ILE A 53 20.90 -28.82 15.98
N ASP A 54 21.86 -28.73 16.88
CA ASP A 54 21.90 -27.71 17.93
C ASP A 54 22.22 -26.33 17.34
N ALA A 55 23.19 -26.24 16.42
CA ALA A 55 23.58 -24.98 15.78
C ALA A 55 22.50 -24.38 14.85
N PHE A 56 21.86 -25.22 14.04
CA PHE A 56 20.87 -24.77 13.04
C PHE A 56 19.41 -24.94 13.49
N LYS A 57 19.18 -25.46 14.71
CA LYS A 57 17.85 -25.71 15.31
C LYS A 57 16.90 -26.46 14.39
N ILE A 58 17.41 -27.50 13.72
CA ILE A 58 16.64 -28.35 12.80
C ILE A 58 16.46 -29.75 13.37
N SER A 59 15.37 -30.43 12.98
CA SER A 59 15.17 -31.80 13.42
C SER A 59 16.13 -32.78 12.70
N LYS A 60 16.54 -33.84 13.39
CA LYS A 60 17.34 -34.95 12.82
C LYS A 60 16.72 -35.47 11.53
N ARG A 61 15.38 -35.65 11.51
CA ARG A 61 14.62 -36.10 10.32
C ARG A 61 14.77 -35.16 9.14
N THR A 62 14.81 -33.86 9.39
CA THR A 62 14.95 -32.82 8.33
C THR A 62 16.35 -32.89 7.71
N LEU A 63 17.38 -32.99 8.53
CA LEU A 63 18.77 -33.10 8.08
C LEU A 63 18.95 -34.35 7.21
N TYR A 64 18.51 -35.53 7.70
CA TYR A 64 18.62 -36.76 6.93
C TYR A 64 17.84 -36.74 5.63
N ARG A 65 16.68 -36.14 5.59
CA ARG A 65 15.89 -35.94 4.35
C ARG A 65 16.64 -35.10 3.32
N TRP A 66 17.33 -34.06 3.75
CA TRP A 66 18.13 -33.23 2.85
C TRP A 66 19.39 -33.97 2.39
N LYS A 67 20.10 -34.64 3.28
CA LYS A 67 21.26 -35.50 2.93
C LYS A 67 20.86 -36.57 1.93
N LYS A 68 19.81 -37.34 2.20
CA LYS A 68 19.32 -38.40 1.29
C LYS A 68 19.03 -37.83 -0.10
N ARG A 69 18.36 -36.70 -0.17
CA ARG A 69 18.02 -36.06 -1.43
C ARG A 69 19.26 -35.59 -2.21
N TYR A 70 20.22 -35.02 -1.51
CA TYR A 70 21.49 -34.54 -2.08
C TYR A 70 22.34 -35.70 -2.62
N ILE A 71 22.48 -36.78 -1.85
CA ILE A 71 23.20 -37.99 -2.24
C ILE A 71 22.53 -38.68 -3.42
N SER A 72 21.21 -38.88 -3.39
CA SER A 72 20.45 -39.52 -4.48
C SER A 72 20.54 -38.77 -5.81
N SER A 73 20.81 -37.46 -5.77
CA SER A 73 21.01 -36.63 -6.97
C SER A 73 22.46 -36.58 -7.46
N LYS A 74 23.32 -37.47 -7.00
CA LYS A 74 24.77 -37.44 -7.29
C LYS A 74 25.43 -36.13 -6.85
N ARG A 75 25.01 -35.60 -5.68
CA ARG A 75 25.49 -34.36 -5.08
C ARG A 75 25.20 -33.11 -5.93
N ASP A 76 24.13 -33.11 -6.72
CA ASP A 76 23.68 -31.93 -7.42
C ASP A 76 22.99 -30.95 -6.43
N ALA A 77 23.55 -29.76 -6.28
CA ALA A 77 23.04 -28.71 -5.39
C ALA A 77 21.62 -28.24 -5.78
N ASN A 78 21.26 -28.30 -7.07
CA ASN A 78 19.92 -27.95 -7.52
C ASN A 78 18.83 -28.86 -6.93
N SER A 79 19.20 -30.07 -6.50
CA SER A 79 18.27 -30.99 -5.83
C SER A 79 17.75 -30.43 -4.50
N LEU A 80 18.46 -29.50 -3.88
CA LEU A 80 18.10 -28.87 -2.61
C LEU A 80 17.08 -27.73 -2.75
N ILE A 81 16.79 -27.29 -3.99
CA ILE A 81 15.74 -26.29 -4.24
C ILE A 81 14.39 -26.79 -3.74
N PRO A 82 13.60 -25.97 -3.02
CA PRO A 82 12.28 -26.37 -2.56
C PRO A 82 11.37 -26.80 -3.71
N ILE A 83 10.83 -28.02 -3.64
CA ILE A 83 9.84 -28.47 -4.63
C ILE A 83 8.49 -27.85 -4.28
N SER A 84 7.76 -27.41 -5.30
CA SER A 84 6.39 -26.95 -5.13
C SER A 84 5.54 -28.02 -4.41
N LYS A 85 4.83 -27.60 -3.37
CA LYS A 85 3.87 -28.44 -2.65
C LYS A 85 2.54 -28.59 -3.41
N ARG A 86 2.43 -27.98 -4.58
CA ARG A 86 1.23 -28.05 -5.41
C ARG A 86 1.02 -29.49 -5.89
N PRO A 87 -0.21 -30.05 -5.80
CA PRO A 87 -0.50 -31.38 -6.29
C PRO A 87 -0.09 -31.54 -7.76
N LYS A 88 0.62 -32.61 -8.09
CA LYS A 88 1.02 -32.92 -9.48
C LYS A 88 -0.19 -33.26 -10.36
N LYS A 89 -1.17 -33.94 -9.77
CA LYS A 89 -2.45 -34.24 -10.42
C LYS A 89 -3.51 -33.30 -9.84
N VAL A 90 -3.96 -32.35 -10.62
CA VAL A 90 -5.07 -31.47 -10.28
C VAL A 90 -6.32 -32.06 -10.93
N ARG A 91 -7.43 -32.19 -10.19
CA ARG A 91 -8.72 -32.59 -10.77
C ARG A 91 -9.04 -31.71 -11.96
N THR A 92 -9.09 -32.30 -13.14
CA THR A 92 -9.51 -31.59 -14.36
C THR A 92 -11.02 -31.62 -14.42
N MET A 93 -11.58 -30.45 -14.71
CA MET A 93 -13.02 -30.32 -14.92
C MET A 93 -13.35 -30.91 -16.28
N LEU A 94 -14.18 -31.93 -16.29
CA LEU A 94 -14.68 -32.55 -17.51
C LEU A 94 -15.81 -31.68 -18.07
N VAL A 95 -15.48 -30.80 -19.01
CA VAL A 95 -16.46 -30.05 -19.81
C VAL A 95 -16.21 -30.38 -21.28
N HIS A 96 -17.24 -30.76 -21.97
CA HIS A 96 -17.16 -31.13 -23.38
C HIS A 96 -16.58 -30.00 -24.22
N ILE A 97 -15.68 -30.29 -25.14
CA ILE A 97 -14.92 -29.28 -25.91
C ILE A 97 -15.86 -28.35 -26.70
N ASN A 98 -16.96 -28.85 -27.21
CA ASN A 98 -17.96 -28.06 -27.94
C ASN A 98 -18.62 -27.02 -27.04
N VAL A 99 -18.88 -27.33 -25.76
CA VAL A 99 -19.38 -26.38 -24.76
C VAL A 99 -18.33 -25.30 -24.47
N VAL A 100 -17.05 -25.68 -24.39
CA VAL A 100 -15.93 -24.71 -24.23
C VAL A 100 -15.85 -23.78 -25.44
N ASN A 101 -15.97 -24.33 -26.66
CA ASN A 101 -15.92 -23.55 -27.90
C ASN A 101 -17.12 -22.60 -27.99
N GLU A 102 -18.30 -23.03 -27.57
CA GLU A 102 -19.46 -22.17 -27.53
C GLU A 102 -19.33 -21.03 -26.54
N ILE A 103 -18.77 -21.25 -25.36
CA ILE A 103 -18.42 -20.17 -24.42
C ILE A 103 -17.45 -19.18 -25.07
N ARG A 104 -16.47 -19.68 -25.85
CA ARG A 104 -15.51 -18.83 -26.59
C ARG A 104 -16.23 -18.01 -27.66
N ARG A 105 -17.12 -18.63 -28.43
CA ARG A 105 -17.94 -17.98 -29.48
C ARG A 105 -18.78 -16.86 -28.89
N ILE A 106 -19.55 -17.15 -27.83
CA ILE A 106 -20.39 -16.18 -27.12
C ILE A 106 -19.54 -14.98 -26.64
N ARG A 107 -18.37 -15.24 -26.08
CA ARG A 107 -17.48 -14.15 -25.62
C ARG A 107 -16.86 -13.35 -26.75
N TYR A 108 -16.61 -13.97 -27.90
CA TYR A 108 -16.12 -13.29 -29.08
C TYR A 108 -17.19 -12.39 -29.70
N MET A 109 -18.40 -12.90 -29.85
CA MET A 109 -19.53 -12.17 -30.48
C MET A 109 -20.06 -11.03 -29.60
N TYR A 110 -20.23 -11.27 -28.32
CA TYR A 110 -20.86 -10.30 -27.40
C TYR A 110 -19.86 -9.59 -26.47
N GLY A 111 -18.57 -9.76 -26.70
CA GLY A 111 -17.53 -9.11 -25.91
C GLY A 111 -17.46 -9.57 -24.47
N CYS A 112 -17.41 -8.62 -23.53
CA CYS A 112 -17.16 -8.89 -22.11
C CYS A 112 -18.39 -9.26 -21.30
N ILE A 113 -19.36 -9.95 -21.85
CA ILE A 113 -20.56 -10.33 -21.08
C ILE A 113 -20.19 -11.22 -19.88
N GLY A 114 -20.87 -10.98 -18.75
CA GLY A 114 -20.63 -11.70 -17.50
C GLY A 114 -21.11 -13.15 -17.54
N LYS A 115 -20.51 -14.01 -16.70
CA LYS A 115 -20.80 -15.44 -16.62
C LYS A 115 -22.29 -15.80 -16.43
N ARG A 116 -23.09 -14.93 -15.81
CA ARG A 116 -24.56 -15.12 -15.67
C ARG A 116 -25.25 -15.00 -17.00
N LYS A 117 -24.92 -14.00 -17.82
CA LYS A 117 -25.49 -13.81 -19.17
C LYS A 117 -25.03 -14.92 -20.11
N ILE A 118 -23.76 -15.35 -20.02
CA ILE A 118 -23.24 -16.51 -20.76
C ILE A 118 -24.04 -17.77 -20.43
N LYS A 119 -24.42 -17.98 -19.17
CA LYS A 119 -25.19 -19.16 -18.74
C LYS A 119 -26.50 -19.28 -19.52
N VAL A 120 -27.24 -18.19 -19.63
CA VAL A 120 -28.55 -18.22 -20.35
C VAL A 120 -28.34 -18.63 -21.80
N LEU A 121 -27.45 -17.99 -22.53
CA LEU A 121 -27.18 -18.29 -23.95
C LEU A 121 -26.60 -19.70 -24.16
N LEU A 122 -25.78 -20.15 -23.20
CA LEU A 122 -25.13 -21.46 -23.24
C LEU A 122 -26.14 -22.58 -22.98
N ASP A 123 -27.12 -22.38 -22.10
CA ASP A 123 -28.13 -23.36 -21.79
C ASP A 123 -29.02 -23.64 -23.00
N GLU A 124 -29.40 -22.60 -23.75
CA GLU A 124 -30.12 -22.76 -25.02
C GLU A 124 -29.36 -23.63 -26.04
N TYR A 125 -28.05 -23.39 -26.14
CA TYR A 125 -27.16 -24.20 -26.99
C TYR A 125 -27.04 -25.63 -26.47
N CYS A 126 -26.84 -25.83 -25.17
CA CYS A 126 -26.69 -27.15 -24.57
C CYS A 126 -27.96 -28.02 -24.78
N ILE A 127 -29.14 -27.44 -24.58
CA ILE A 127 -30.43 -28.13 -24.78
C ILE A 127 -30.56 -28.52 -26.24
N ARG A 128 -30.33 -27.59 -27.19
CA ARG A 128 -30.46 -27.84 -28.62
C ARG A 128 -29.50 -28.90 -29.14
N SER A 129 -28.28 -28.93 -28.59
CA SER A 129 -27.20 -29.82 -29.01
C SER A 129 -27.02 -31.05 -28.14
N ASN A 130 -27.95 -31.32 -27.22
CA ASN A 130 -27.95 -32.45 -26.28
C ASN A 130 -26.69 -32.57 -25.43
N TYR A 131 -26.15 -31.43 -24.97
CA TYR A 131 -25.04 -31.38 -24.03
C TYR A 131 -25.51 -31.10 -22.60
N PRO A 132 -24.80 -31.60 -21.58
CA PRO A 132 -25.15 -31.30 -20.19
C PRO A 132 -24.94 -29.81 -19.88
N CYS A 133 -25.96 -29.17 -19.28
CA CYS A 133 -25.84 -27.80 -18.81
C CYS A 133 -24.87 -27.67 -17.66
N ILE A 134 -24.00 -26.67 -17.70
CA ILE A 134 -22.98 -26.44 -16.70
C ILE A 134 -23.30 -25.25 -15.79
N SER A 135 -22.82 -25.29 -14.54
CA SER A 135 -23.08 -24.23 -13.56
C SER A 135 -22.34 -22.92 -13.91
N ILE A 136 -22.83 -21.78 -13.40
CA ILE A 136 -22.19 -20.46 -13.52
C ILE A 136 -20.75 -20.48 -12.99
N SER A 137 -20.50 -21.25 -11.90
CA SER A 137 -19.17 -21.43 -11.33
C SER A 137 -18.25 -22.17 -12.31
N THR A 138 -18.75 -23.17 -12.99
CA THR A 138 -18.03 -23.93 -14.00
C THR A 138 -17.69 -23.07 -15.21
N ILE A 139 -18.63 -22.25 -15.71
CA ILE A 139 -18.36 -21.26 -16.77
C ILE A 139 -17.21 -20.32 -16.37
N GLY A 140 -17.22 -19.80 -15.14
CA GLY A 140 -16.14 -18.95 -14.64
C GLY A 140 -14.77 -19.65 -14.59
N LYS A 141 -14.75 -20.94 -14.23
CA LYS A 141 -13.52 -21.76 -14.23
C LYS A 141 -13.02 -22.03 -15.65
N VAL A 142 -13.92 -22.30 -16.62
CA VAL A 142 -13.60 -22.47 -18.04
C VAL A 142 -12.98 -21.19 -18.59
N ILE A 143 -13.60 -20.03 -18.39
CA ILE A 143 -13.09 -18.74 -18.83
C ILE A 143 -11.68 -18.48 -18.29
N LYS A 144 -11.43 -18.78 -17.01
CA LYS A 144 -10.13 -18.59 -16.39
C LYS A 144 -9.09 -19.58 -16.91
N ARG A 145 -9.46 -20.87 -17.06
CA ARG A 145 -8.55 -21.93 -17.52
C ARG A 145 -8.06 -21.71 -18.94
N TYR A 146 -8.97 -21.35 -19.84
CA TYR A 146 -8.66 -21.13 -21.25
C TYR A 146 -8.28 -19.69 -21.56
N ASN A 147 -7.99 -18.89 -20.51
CA ASN A 147 -7.56 -17.49 -20.61
C ASN A 147 -8.47 -16.63 -21.52
N MET A 148 -9.76 -16.93 -21.53
CA MET A 148 -10.77 -16.18 -22.27
C MET A 148 -11.06 -14.82 -21.60
N ILE A 149 -10.03 -14.16 -21.07
CA ILE A 149 -10.14 -12.84 -20.44
C ILE A 149 -10.23 -11.82 -21.57
N SER A 150 -11.19 -10.92 -21.45
CA SER A 150 -11.45 -9.92 -22.45
C SER A 150 -10.22 -9.09 -22.82
N LEU A 151 -9.96 -9.00 -24.12
CA LEU A 151 -8.97 -8.11 -24.71
C LEU A 151 -9.29 -6.62 -24.47
N ASN A 152 -10.56 -6.27 -24.26
CA ASN A 152 -10.98 -4.88 -24.05
C ASN A 152 -10.40 -4.22 -22.79
N LYS A 153 -10.05 -4.99 -21.74
CA LYS A 153 -9.27 -4.46 -20.62
C LYS A 153 -7.82 -4.12 -20.99
N ARG A 154 -7.30 -4.64 -22.11
CA ARG A 154 -5.95 -4.35 -22.61
C ARG A 154 -5.90 -3.12 -23.50
N ILE A 155 -7.00 -2.77 -24.18
CA ILE A 155 -7.08 -1.61 -25.07
C ILE A 155 -7.00 -0.29 -24.27
N TYR A 156 -7.51 -0.28 -23.03
CA TYR A 156 -7.34 0.87 -22.12
C TYR A 156 -6.05 0.83 -21.30
N HIS A 157 -5.20 -0.17 -21.51
CA HIS A 157 -3.86 -0.14 -20.96
C HIS A 157 -2.99 0.69 -21.91
N ASN A 158 -2.83 1.96 -21.57
CA ASN A 158 -1.79 2.79 -22.17
C ASN A 158 -0.46 2.00 -22.06
N PRO A 159 0.17 1.59 -23.18
CA PRO A 159 1.40 0.82 -23.15
C PRO A 159 2.54 1.55 -22.42
N ASN A 160 2.43 2.87 -22.27
CA ASN A 160 3.36 3.71 -21.52
C ASN A 160 3.07 3.76 -20.01
N THR A 161 1.94 3.25 -19.52
CA THR A 161 1.78 3.06 -18.10
C THR A 161 2.58 1.83 -17.66
N LYS A 162 3.85 2.05 -17.28
CA LYS A 162 4.61 1.09 -16.48
C LYS A 162 3.64 0.57 -15.41
N ARG A 163 3.48 -0.76 -15.28
CA ARG A 163 2.74 -1.37 -14.18
C ARG A 163 3.21 -0.68 -12.92
N ARG A 164 2.41 0.21 -12.35
CA ARG A 164 2.71 0.78 -11.04
C ARG A 164 2.77 -0.42 -10.11
N ILE A 165 3.98 -0.74 -9.68
CA ILE A 165 4.18 -1.67 -8.57
C ILE A 165 3.38 -1.01 -7.46
N ARG A 166 2.25 -1.62 -7.08
CA ARG A 166 1.48 -1.15 -5.93
C ARG A 166 2.35 -1.41 -4.72
N THR A 167 3.13 -0.42 -4.34
CA THR A 167 3.83 -0.42 -3.06
C THR A 167 2.78 -0.71 -1.99
N LYS A 168 3.07 -1.66 -1.14
CA LYS A 168 2.21 -1.98 0.01
C LYS A 168 2.11 -0.72 0.86
N VAL A 169 0.99 -0.03 0.79
CA VAL A 169 0.70 1.17 1.56
C VAL A 169 0.35 0.74 2.97
N SER A 170 1.03 1.30 3.97
CA SER A 170 0.69 1.08 5.38
C SER A 170 -0.69 1.67 5.68
N ARG A 171 -1.62 0.86 6.20
CA ARG A 171 -3.00 1.27 6.48
C ARG A 171 -3.37 1.05 7.93
N VAL A 172 -4.04 2.05 8.50
CA VAL A 172 -4.57 1.99 9.86
C VAL A 172 -6.00 1.44 9.82
N LYS A 173 -6.28 0.43 10.65
CA LYS A 173 -7.60 -0.21 10.74
C LYS A 173 -8.49 0.37 11.83
N TYR A 174 -7.89 0.92 12.86
CA TYR A 174 -8.57 1.46 14.04
C TYR A 174 -8.06 2.86 14.32
N SER A 175 -8.90 3.68 14.96
CA SER A 175 -8.46 5.01 15.41
C SER A 175 -7.24 4.86 16.32
N PRO A 176 -6.13 5.54 16.01
CA PRO A 176 -4.90 5.37 16.77
C PRO A 176 -5.07 5.93 18.18
N LYS A 177 -4.60 5.17 19.16
CA LYS A 177 -4.40 5.65 20.53
C LYS A 177 -2.90 5.85 20.68
N SER A 178 -2.43 7.07 20.62
CA SER A 178 -1.02 7.35 20.86
C SER A 178 -0.82 7.82 22.29
N SER A 179 0.05 7.12 23.00
CA SER A 179 0.61 7.60 24.26
C SER A 179 1.82 8.52 24.04
N THR A 180 2.32 8.57 22.81
CA THR A 180 3.49 9.36 22.43
C THR A 180 3.10 10.52 21.51
N GLN A 181 3.78 11.63 21.70
CA GLN A 181 3.67 12.84 20.87
C GLN A 181 4.33 12.59 19.49
N GLY A 182 3.96 13.38 18.48
CA GLY A 182 4.54 13.26 17.14
C GLY A 182 3.75 12.34 16.20
N TYR A 183 2.59 11.88 16.59
CA TYR A 183 1.63 11.23 15.69
C TYR A 183 0.58 12.24 15.25
N VAL A 184 0.60 12.63 14.00
CA VAL A 184 -0.23 13.72 13.45
C VAL A 184 -1.23 13.17 12.43
N GLU A 185 -2.50 13.49 12.61
CA GLU A 185 -3.54 13.32 11.60
C GLU A 185 -3.62 14.57 10.74
N ILE A 186 -3.66 14.42 9.41
CA ILE A 186 -3.79 15.52 8.45
C ILE A 186 -5.03 15.28 7.59
N ASP A 187 -5.79 16.35 7.36
CA ASP A 187 -6.97 16.35 6.49
C ASP A 187 -7.11 17.70 5.78
N THR A 188 -7.89 17.73 4.70
CA THR A 188 -8.10 18.95 3.88
C THR A 188 -9.56 19.37 3.94
N ILE A 189 -9.81 20.60 4.40
CA ILE A 189 -11.11 21.24 4.35
C ILE A 189 -11.22 21.97 3.02
N GLN A 190 -12.23 21.67 2.22
CA GLN A 190 -12.55 22.42 1.02
C GLN A 190 -13.72 23.38 1.28
N ARG A 191 -13.56 24.64 0.89
CA ARG A 191 -14.60 25.65 0.96
C ARG A 191 -14.75 26.34 -0.39
N PHE A 192 -15.94 26.84 -0.62
CA PHE A 192 -16.27 27.67 -1.80
C PHE A 192 -16.94 28.94 -1.32
N VAL A 193 -16.26 30.06 -1.52
CA VAL A 193 -16.67 31.37 -1.02
C VAL A 193 -16.68 32.35 -2.20
N ASP A 194 -17.82 32.93 -2.54
CA ASP A 194 -18.00 33.94 -3.58
C ASP A 194 -17.28 33.63 -4.91
N GLY A 195 -17.37 32.34 -5.36
CA GLY A 195 -16.74 31.91 -6.59
C GLY A 195 -15.27 31.45 -6.44
N ILE A 196 -14.64 31.65 -5.29
CA ILE A 196 -13.26 31.25 -5.01
C ILE A 196 -13.24 29.94 -4.27
N ARG A 197 -12.44 28.97 -4.76
CA ARG A 197 -12.14 27.72 -4.02
C ARG A 197 -10.97 27.93 -3.09
N MET A 198 -11.18 27.57 -1.84
CA MET A 198 -10.17 27.59 -0.80
C MET A 198 -9.98 26.17 -0.23
N TYR A 199 -8.75 25.81 0.04
CA TYR A 199 -8.37 24.54 0.64
C TYR A 199 -7.56 24.82 1.90
N ILE A 200 -8.02 24.36 3.05
CA ILE A 200 -7.31 24.51 4.32
C ILE A 200 -6.79 23.14 4.71
N PHE A 201 -5.48 22.97 4.68
CA PHE A 201 -4.85 21.81 5.25
C PHE A 201 -4.81 21.96 6.76
N ASN A 202 -5.26 20.96 7.48
CA ASN A 202 -5.31 20.95 8.93
C ASN A 202 -4.59 19.72 9.47
N ALA A 203 -3.71 19.92 10.44
CA ALA A 203 -2.92 18.89 11.11
C ALA A 203 -3.17 18.96 12.61
N VAL A 204 -3.36 17.79 13.25
CA VAL A 204 -3.56 17.68 14.70
C VAL A 204 -2.74 16.53 15.25
N ASP A 205 -1.93 16.80 16.26
CA ASP A 205 -1.32 15.76 17.06
C ASP A 205 -2.38 15.07 17.95
N ILE A 206 -2.49 13.76 17.82
CA ILE A 206 -3.55 13.00 18.51
C ILE A 206 -3.35 12.89 20.03
N ASN A 207 -2.15 13.11 20.54
CA ASN A 207 -1.82 13.08 21.96
C ASN A 207 -1.99 14.46 22.59
N THR A 208 -1.33 15.46 22.06
CA THR A 208 -1.25 16.81 22.61
C THR A 208 -2.36 17.75 22.18
N ARG A 209 -3.11 17.39 21.12
CA ARG A 209 -4.08 18.27 20.45
C ARG A 209 -3.48 19.52 19.84
N PHE A 210 -2.14 19.61 19.75
CA PHE A 210 -1.49 20.69 19.01
C PHE A 210 -2.02 20.72 17.57
N GLN A 211 -2.47 21.88 17.14
CA GLN A 211 -3.07 22.08 15.83
C GLN A 211 -2.26 23.06 15.00
N PHE A 212 -2.09 22.75 13.72
CA PHE A 212 -1.56 23.65 12.71
C PHE A 212 -2.43 23.58 11.45
N SER A 213 -2.74 24.73 10.88
CA SER A 213 -3.58 24.82 9.68
C SER A 213 -3.06 25.93 8.77
N TYR A 214 -3.22 25.73 7.45
CA TYR A 214 -2.81 26.73 6.48
C TYR A 214 -3.70 26.66 5.22
N GLY A 215 -4.11 27.82 4.70
CA GLY A 215 -4.97 27.96 3.54
C GLY A 215 -4.21 28.06 2.23
N TYR A 216 -4.71 27.37 1.21
CA TYR A 216 -4.19 27.39 -0.17
C TYR A 216 -5.31 27.59 -1.18
N THR A 217 -4.95 28.04 -2.37
CA THR A 217 -5.88 28.19 -3.51
C THR A 217 -6.11 26.87 -4.26
N SER A 218 -5.33 25.84 -3.99
CA SER A 218 -5.45 24.53 -4.62
C SER A 218 -5.03 23.41 -3.70
N SER A 219 -5.68 22.23 -3.84
CA SER A 219 -5.29 20.98 -3.16
C SER A 219 -4.49 20.12 -4.13
N ASN A 220 -3.18 20.19 -4.01
CA ASN A 220 -2.24 19.41 -4.81
C ASN A 220 -1.05 18.92 -3.96
N THR A 221 -0.30 17.96 -4.49
CA THR A 221 0.84 17.36 -3.78
C THR A 221 1.94 18.37 -3.43
N LYS A 222 2.11 19.45 -4.22
CA LYS A 222 3.09 20.49 -3.91
C LYS A 222 2.70 21.26 -2.65
N ASN A 223 1.43 21.60 -2.53
CA ASN A 223 0.91 22.32 -1.37
C ASN A 223 0.87 21.44 -0.12
N SER A 224 0.57 20.13 -0.24
CA SER A 224 0.64 19.23 0.90
C SER A 224 2.07 19.06 1.43
N ILE A 225 3.08 19.04 0.56
CA ILE A 225 4.50 19.00 0.94
C ILE A 225 4.91 20.32 1.60
N ASP A 226 4.51 21.47 1.04
CA ASP A 226 4.78 22.79 1.62
C ASP A 226 4.13 22.93 3.01
N PHE A 227 2.90 22.45 3.15
CA PHE A 227 2.20 22.42 4.43
C PHE A 227 2.94 21.61 5.49
N VAL A 228 3.46 20.41 5.15
CA VAL A 228 4.22 19.60 6.11
C VAL A 228 5.53 20.28 6.50
N LYS A 229 6.22 20.96 5.58
CA LYS A 229 7.43 21.74 5.90
C LYS A 229 7.11 22.83 6.92
N LYS A 230 6.08 23.63 6.69
CA LYS A 230 5.63 24.64 7.63
C LYS A 230 5.24 24.08 9.00
N LEU A 231 4.55 22.90 8.97
CA LEU A 231 4.19 22.22 10.21
C LEU A 231 5.44 21.77 10.99
N GLU A 232 6.46 21.22 10.32
CA GLU A 232 7.70 20.80 10.97
C GLU A 232 8.46 21.99 11.60
N GLU A 233 8.42 23.17 10.97
CA GLU A 233 9.06 24.39 11.48
C GLU A 233 8.41 24.90 12.77
N VAL A 234 7.09 24.75 12.92
CA VAL A 234 6.35 25.26 14.09
C VAL A 234 6.07 24.19 15.14
N TYR A 235 6.38 22.90 14.87
CA TYR A 235 6.04 21.80 15.76
C TYR A 235 6.97 21.81 17.00
N PRO A 236 6.42 21.98 18.21
CA PRO A 236 7.23 22.38 19.38
C PRO A 236 7.87 21.22 20.14
N ILE A 237 7.86 20.00 19.58
CA ILE A 237 8.31 18.81 20.30
C ILE A 237 9.68 18.36 19.79
N LYS A 238 10.62 18.17 20.71
CA LYS A 238 11.92 17.55 20.44
C LYS A 238 11.72 16.14 19.91
N GLY A 239 12.39 15.79 18.82
CA GLY A 239 12.16 14.53 18.10
C GLY A 239 11.16 14.64 16.96
N GLY A 240 10.43 15.75 16.87
CA GLY A 240 9.60 16.08 15.71
C GLY A 240 8.40 15.14 15.49
N ILE A 241 7.93 15.15 14.25
CA ILE A 241 6.84 14.33 13.79
C ILE A 241 7.40 12.99 13.32
N HIS A 242 6.97 11.88 13.93
CA HIS A 242 7.41 10.53 13.53
C HIS A 242 6.38 9.78 12.64
N THR A 243 5.11 10.17 12.71
CA THR A 243 4.05 9.54 11.92
C THR A 243 3.03 10.56 11.45
N VAL A 244 2.73 10.51 10.17
CA VAL A 244 1.65 11.28 9.54
C VAL A 244 0.58 10.30 9.06
N GLN A 245 -0.66 10.52 9.46
CA GLN A 245 -1.84 9.79 9.00
C GLN A 245 -2.69 10.71 8.12
N THR A 246 -3.07 10.23 6.94
CA THR A 246 -3.96 10.94 6.01
C THR A 246 -5.07 10.03 5.52
N ASP A 247 -6.06 10.62 4.89
CA ASP A 247 -6.97 9.88 4.04
C ASP A 247 -6.28 9.40 2.74
N ASN A 248 -7.07 8.92 1.78
CA ASN A 248 -6.54 8.48 0.49
C ASN A 248 -6.67 9.58 -0.58
N GLY A 249 -6.69 10.85 -0.21
CA GLY A 249 -6.73 11.99 -1.11
C GLY A 249 -5.57 11.99 -2.11
N SER A 250 -5.82 12.49 -3.31
CA SER A 250 -4.81 12.51 -4.38
C SER A 250 -3.59 13.37 -4.03
N GLU A 251 -3.76 14.39 -3.22
CA GLU A 251 -2.75 15.32 -2.70
C GLU A 251 -1.74 14.64 -1.78
N TYR A 252 -2.12 13.53 -1.13
CA TYR A 252 -1.29 12.77 -0.21
C TYR A 252 -0.63 11.55 -0.84
N LEU A 253 -0.81 11.33 -2.16
CA LEU A 253 -0.25 10.18 -2.85
C LEU A 253 1.13 10.48 -3.48
N GLY A 254 1.86 9.44 -3.80
CA GLY A 254 3.07 9.49 -4.64
C GLY A 254 4.20 10.32 -4.03
N GLU A 255 4.42 11.55 -4.53
CA GLU A 255 5.54 12.40 -4.10
C GLU A 255 5.44 12.85 -2.64
N PHE A 256 4.23 13.06 -2.12
CA PHE A 256 4.03 13.34 -0.70
C PHE A 256 4.56 12.22 0.19
N SER A 257 4.19 10.96 -0.09
CA SER A 257 4.72 9.80 0.63
C SER A 257 6.23 9.66 0.52
N LYS A 258 6.81 9.99 -0.64
CA LYS A 258 8.26 9.97 -0.84
C LYS A 258 8.94 11.05 0.00
N HIS A 259 8.37 12.25 0.03
CA HIS A 259 8.86 13.36 0.85
C HIS A 259 8.90 12.98 2.32
N LEU A 260 7.80 12.46 2.87
CA LEU A 260 7.76 12.00 4.27
C LEU A 260 8.81 10.91 4.55
N LYS A 261 8.97 9.96 3.64
CA LYS A 261 9.97 8.90 3.77
C LYS A 261 11.40 9.44 3.81
N LEU A 262 11.71 10.44 2.97
CA LEU A 262 13.04 11.11 2.98
C LEU A 262 13.30 11.84 4.29
N ARG A 263 12.25 12.33 4.96
CA ARG A 263 12.34 12.96 6.30
C ARG A 263 12.32 11.97 7.45
N GLY A 264 12.26 10.65 7.18
CA GLY A 264 12.15 9.63 8.22
C GLY A 264 10.76 9.50 8.84
N ILE A 265 9.75 10.17 8.27
CA ILE A 265 8.38 10.19 8.79
C ILE A 265 7.60 9.03 8.20
N SER A 266 6.96 8.24 9.06
CA SER A 266 6.09 7.12 8.65
C SER A 266 4.76 7.65 8.11
N HIS A 267 4.44 7.34 6.85
CA HIS A 267 3.14 7.68 6.28
C HIS A 267 2.15 6.54 6.43
N LYS A 268 1.00 6.80 7.02
CA LYS A 268 -0.11 5.85 7.19
C LYS A 268 -1.37 6.38 6.53
N TYR A 269 -2.07 5.52 5.80
CA TYR A 269 -3.35 5.83 5.21
C TYR A 269 -4.48 5.19 6.00
N ILE A 270 -5.63 5.84 6.07
CA ILE A 270 -6.84 5.20 6.60
C ILE A 270 -7.39 4.15 5.63
N TYR A 271 -8.16 3.20 6.16
CA TYR A 271 -8.92 2.29 5.29
C TYR A 271 -9.99 3.06 4.51
N PRO A 272 -10.17 2.76 3.21
CA PRO A 272 -11.22 3.38 2.42
C PRO A 272 -12.59 3.19 3.07
N ARG A 273 -13.40 4.25 3.10
CA ARG A 273 -14.76 4.28 3.67
C ARG A 273 -14.83 4.05 5.19
N CYS A 274 -13.76 4.34 5.91
CA CYS A 274 -13.71 4.26 7.37
C CYS A 274 -13.33 5.64 7.97
N PRO A 275 -14.18 6.67 7.87
CA PRO A 275 -13.87 8.03 8.35
C PRO A 275 -13.59 8.06 9.85
N ARG A 276 -14.27 7.25 10.64
CA ARG A 276 -14.07 7.18 12.12
C ARG A 276 -12.62 7.00 12.56
N ILE A 277 -11.74 6.53 11.66
CA ILE A 277 -10.31 6.33 11.97
C ILE A 277 -9.57 7.67 12.06
N ASN A 278 -10.06 8.73 11.39
CA ASN A 278 -9.50 10.09 11.37
C ASN A 278 -10.26 11.05 12.29
N GLY A 279 -10.86 10.52 13.34
CA GLY A 279 -11.82 11.26 14.18
C GLY A 279 -11.24 12.43 14.93
N CYS A 280 -9.92 12.46 15.16
CA CYS A 280 -9.28 13.56 15.85
C CYS A 280 -9.23 14.80 14.96
N VAL A 281 -8.73 14.67 13.72
CA VAL A 281 -8.67 15.79 12.79
C VAL A 281 -10.06 16.20 12.27
N GLU A 282 -11.01 15.25 12.13
CA GLU A 282 -12.40 15.58 11.75
C GLU A 282 -13.06 16.47 12.80
N ARG A 283 -12.88 16.19 14.09
CA ARG A 283 -13.36 17.04 15.19
C ARG A 283 -12.67 18.41 15.16
N SER A 284 -11.37 18.42 14.95
CA SER A 284 -10.58 19.65 14.83
C SER A 284 -11.03 20.48 13.63
N ASN A 285 -11.32 19.86 12.48
CA ASN A 285 -11.86 20.52 11.30
C ASN A 285 -13.17 21.25 11.61
N ARG A 286 -14.07 20.60 12.37
CA ARG A 286 -15.32 21.22 12.81
C ARG A 286 -15.04 22.44 13.69
N THR A 287 -14.21 22.30 14.70
CA THR A 287 -13.84 23.38 15.62
C THR A 287 -13.24 24.56 14.86
N LEU A 288 -12.29 24.30 13.96
CA LEU A 288 -11.65 25.32 13.14
C LEU A 288 -12.67 26.08 12.26
N GLN A 289 -13.60 25.33 11.65
CA GLN A 289 -14.65 25.93 10.82
C GLN A 289 -15.58 26.82 11.65
N GLU A 290 -16.07 26.32 12.80
CA GLU A 290 -17.02 27.01 13.65
C GLU A 290 -16.39 28.23 14.36
N GLU A 291 -15.15 28.12 14.82
CA GLU A 291 -14.52 29.18 15.62
C GLU A 291 -13.78 30.21 14.77
N TYR A 292 -13.25 29.86 13.60
CA TYR A 292 -12.48 30.79 12.77
C TYR A 292 -13.03 30.94 11.35
N VAL A 293 -13.16 29.82 10.59
CA VAL A 293 -13.38 29.90 9.13
C VAL A 293 -14.67 30.63 8.80
N TYR A 294 -15.81 30.24 9.37
CA TYR A 294 -17.13 30.82 9.05
C TYR A 294 -17.23 32.32 9.32
N ARG A 295 -16.41 32.85 10.22
CA ARG A 295 -16.38 34.27 10.55
C ARG A 295 -15.44 35.08 9.67
N ASN A 296 -14.44 34.40 9.07
CA ASN A 296 -13.31 35.04 8.40
C ASN A 296 -13.16 34.61 6.94
N GLU A 297 -14.05 33.75 6.41
CA GLU A 297 -13.94 33.25 5.04
C GLU A 297 -13.99 34.39 3.99
N GLY A 298 -14.68 35.49 4.25
CA GLY A 298 -14.67 36.67 3.39
C GLY A 298 -13.31 37.33 3.22
N LEU A 299 -12.34 37.10 4.11
CA LEU A 299 -10.96 37.60 3.95
C LEU A 299 -10.25 37.00 2.73
N VAL A 300 -10.68 35.80 2.28
CA VAL A 300 -10.13 35.14 1.09
C VAL A 300 -10.37 35.98 -0.17
N ASN A 301 -11.47 36.74 -0.21
CA ASN A 301 -11.78 37.64 -1.31
C ASN A 301 -10.78 38.82 -1.38
N VAL A 302 -10.14 39.16 -0.27
CA VAL A 302 -9.09 40.18 -0.22
C VAL A 302 -7.73 39.57 -0.59
N SER A 303 -7.28 38.60 0.16
CA SER A 303 -6.12 37.77 -0.19
C SER A 303 -6.02 36.54 0.71
N MET A 304 -5.47 35.45 0.18
CA MET A 304 -5.18 34.23 0.95
C MET A 304 -4.16 34.49 2.07
N GLU A 305 -3.22 35.40 1.86
CA GLU A 305 -2.23 35.77 2.86
C GLU A 305 -2.90 36.43 4.08
N ARG A 306 -3.87 37.34 3.86
CA ARG A 306 -4.60 37.97 4.94
C ARG A 306 -5.44 36.98 5.74
N PHE A 307 -6.08 36.04 5.04
CA PHE A 307 -6.76 34.92 5.70
C PHE A 307 -5.80 34.09 6.55
N ASN A 308 -4.63 33.70 6.00
CA ASN A 308 -3.63 32.93 6.71
C ASN A 308 -3.03 33.67 7.90
N LYS A 309 -2.83 35.01 7.81
CA LYS A 309 -2.35 35.80 8.93
C LYS A 309 -3.32 35.71 10.12
N GLY A 310 -4.59 35.93 9.92
CA GLY A 310 -5.60 35.81 10.97
C GLY A 310 -5.72 34.35 11.47
N LEU A 311 -5.57 33.38 10.56
CA LEU A 311 -5.55 31.96 10.94
C LEU A 311 -4.38 31.63 11.89
N MET A 312 -3.18 32.19 11.65
CA MET A 312 -2.05 32.04 12.55
C MET A 312 -2.30 32.63 13.92
N GLU A 313 -2.90 33.82 14.00
CA GLU A 313 -3.28 34.47 15.27
C GLU A 313 -4.29 33.58 16.05
N TYR A 314 -5.28 33.03 15.36
CA TYR A 314 -6.22 32.07 15.94
C TYR A 314 -5.50 30.81 16.45
N LEU A 315 -4.60 30.23 15.69
CA LEU A 315 -3.85 29.00 16.06
C LEU A 315 -2.91 29.23 17.25
N ILE A 316 -2.29 30.41 17.36
CA ILE A 316 -1.54 30.79 18.55
C ILE A 316 -2.44 30.76 19.76
N TRP A 317 -3.59 31.43 19.71
CA TRP A 317 -4.56 31.40 20.81
C TRP A 317 -5.07 29.96 21.08
N PHE A 318 -5.40 29.20 20.05
CA PHE A 318 -5.87 27.81 20.17
C PHE A 318 -4.87 26.93 20.91
N ASN A 319 -3.60 27.02 20.55
CA ASN A 319 -2.54 26.17 21.12
C ASN A 319 -2.08 26.64 22.51
N THR A 320 -2.13 27.96 22.80
CA THR A 320 -1.54 28.53 24.02
C THR A 320 -2.56 28.82 25.11
N LYS A 321 -3.81 29.11 24.77
CA LYS A 321 -4.81 29.60 25.74
C LYS A 321 -6.15 28.86 25.72
N ARG A 322 -6.54 28.26 24.59
CA ARG A 322 -7.83 27.59 24.49
C ARG A 322 -7.89 26.34 25.37
N PRO A 323 -8.86 26.24 26.32
CA PRO A 323 -9.04 25.03 27.12
C PRO A 323 -9.52 23.86 26.28
N HIS A 324 -9.00 22.66 26.54
CA HIS A 324 -9.39 21.43 25.90
C HIS A 324 -9.85 20.40 26.94
N GLU A 325 -11.13 20.03 26.90
CA GLU A 325 -11.71 19.06 27.82
C GLU A 325 -10.94 17.72 27.83
N SER A 326 -10.50 17.25 26.65
CA SER A 326 -9.73 16.01 26.53
C SER A 326 -8.31 16.08 27.13
N LEU A 327 -7.83 17.28 27.48
CA LEU A 327 -6.55 17.53 28.13
C LEU A 327 -6.71 17.95 29.60
N GLY A 328 -7.93 17.91 30.14
CA GLY A 328 -8.25 18.36 31.51
C GLY A 328 -8.35 19.89 31.61
N ASP A 329 -8.99 20.51 30.63
CA ASP A 329 -9.26 21.94 30.53
C ASP A 329 -8.03 22.86 30.48
N ILE A 330 -6.91 22.33 29.99
CA ILE A 330 -5.68 23.08 29.73
C ILE A 330 -5.42 23.18 28.22
N SER A 331 -4.56 24.10 27.84
CA SER A 331 -4.18 24.28 26.44
C SER A 331 -3.20 23.21 25.96
N PRO A 332 -3.11 22.96 24.63
CA PRO A 332 -2.13 22.03 24.05
C PRO A 332 -0.68 22.28 24.48
N ILE A 333 -0.24 23.51 24.47
CA ILE A 333 1.13 23.90 24.89
C ILE A 333 1.31 23.67 26.39
N GLU A 334 0.34 24.05 27.20
CA GLU A 334 0.41 23.79 28.66
C GLU A 334 0.48 22.31 28.98
N TYR A 335 -0.32 21.49 28.28
CA TYR A 335 -0.27 20.05 28.38
C TYR A 335 1.13 19.50 28.03
N MET A 336 1.73 19.96 26.91
CA MET A 336 3.06 19.56 26.52
C MET A 336 4.12 19.93 27.56
N LEU A 337 4.07 21.14 28.10
CA LEU A 337 5.01 21.59 29.10
C LEU A 337 4.93 20.82 30.42
N ARG A 338 3.73 20.38 30.82
CA ARG A 338 3.53 19.54 32.02
C ARG A 338 4.11 18.14 31.88
N PHE A 339 3.94 17.53 30.71
CA PHE A 339 4.32 16.14 30.48
C PHE A 339 5.63 15.97 29.73
N ASN A 340 6.21 17.06 29.21
CA ASN A 340 7.48 17.05 28.52
C ASN A 340 8.26 18.36 28.75
N PRO A 341 8.91 18.52 29.91
CA PRO A 341 9.61 19.77 30.28
C PRO A 341 10.69 20.21 29.29
N GLU A 342 11.23 19.29 28.50
CA GLU A 342 12.23 19.62 27.46
C GLU A 342 11.65 20.50 26.32
N CYS A 343 10.33 20.65 26.22
CA CYS A 343 9.70 21.53 25.24
C CYS A 343 9.83 23.00 25.58
N HIS A 344 10.22 23.38 26.79
CA HIS A 344 10.39 24.77 27.21
C HIS A 344 11.31 25.59 26.31
N MET A 345 12.40 24.99 25.83
CA MET A 345 13.40 25.69 25.00
C MET A 345 12.86 26.03 23.59
N TYR A 346 11.91 25.26 23.08
CA TYR A 346 11.35 25.49 21.73
C TYR A 346 10.18 26.48 21.73
N VAL A 347 9.41 26.54 22.80
CA VAL A 347 8.25 27.44 22.92
C VAL A 347 8.69 28.89 23.17
N THR A 348 9.80 29.12 23.86
CA THR A 348 10.31 30.47 24.12
C THR A 348 10.96 31.12 22.88
N CYS A 349 11.49 30.34 21.93
CA CYS A 349 12.07 30.85 20.69
C CYS A 349 11.04 31.29 19.65
N THR A 350 9.76 30.91 19.77
CA THR A 350 8.69 31.28 18.82
C THR A 350 7.91 32.53 19.25
N CYS A 351 8.21 33.09 20.42
CA CYS A 351 7.54 34.27 20.98
C CYS A 351 8.35 35.58 20.86
N THR A 352 9.51 35.55 20.20
CA THR A 352 10.29 36.73 19.81
C THR A 352 10.14 36.96 18.31
#